data_3ac4e6deccd6c1df56cd49208f54fe45
#
_entry.id   3ac4e6deccd6c1df56cd49208f54fe45
#
_cell.length_a   1.000
_cell.length_b   1.000
_cell.length_c   1.000
_cell.angle_alpha   90.00
_cell.angle_beta   90.00
_cell.angle_gamma   90.00
#
_symmetry.space_group_name_H-M   'P 1'
#
loop_
_entity.id
_entity.type
_entity.pdbx_description
1 polymer ?
#
loop_
_entity_poly.entity_id
_entity_poly.type
_entity_poly.pdbx_seq_one_letter_code
_entity_poly.pdbx_strand_id
1 'polypeptide(L)'
;MPGSIDATSLNGYVARVRVLLRRLNACFRRPTLATMAAIAGVFFAGACFEGASAQPRINSDDGSELRTLYANSQDIAEGKRIVESSCAGCHGANGISGSPGVPHLAGQRSAYLYLEMKAYQSGGRGSSAMNNVVNPLSDDALFKTAAYFASLDPPQAANSSNAAAPDPVQAGKTAAAGCAGCHGDGGISKTPGMPSLVGLDPKYLIAAMKAYKSGQRKNDMMKSMLVSVTDASMNNIALYFALQKSARAQTPAAGDKAAGATAAAGCAGCHGAEGVSENPATPSLAGQDAAYLASALQAYKQGARSDETMKGLAASLDDGAVKNVAAFYAGQEPKQPNVRKPLTAEEWAQRCDRCHGANGNSADPRLPALAAQRLDYLEKVLGDYRTGARKSPQMAAMSDVLTDQDITNIAAYYGRQKARGVVFLILPSKPGTK
;
A
#
# COMPACT_ATOMS: atom_id res chain seq x y z
N MET A 1 40.53 28.44 -1.37
CA MET A 1 40.94 28.13 -2.76
C MET A 1 39.89 27.25 -3.37
N PRO A 2 39.11 27.67 -4.38
CA PRO A 2 38.10 26.84 -5.01
C PRO A 2 38.74 26.04 -6.14
N GLY A 3 38.52 24.70 -6.14
CA GLY A 3 38.98 23.79 -7.18
C GLY A 3 38.15 23.96 -8.46
N SER A 4 38.85 24.14 -9.56
CA SER A 4 38.35 24.27 -10.92
C SER A 4 37.79 22.93 -11.41
N ILE A 5 36.55 22.94 -11.90
CA ILE A 5 35.92 21.80 -12.60
C ILE A 5 36.46 21.82 -14.05
N ASP A 6 37.07 20.72 -14.46
CA ASP A 6 37.67 20.52 -15.77
C ASP A 6 36.60 20.48 -16.88
N ALA A 7 36.76 21.36 -17.87
CA ALA A 7 35.84 21.54 -19.00
C ALA A 7 35.89 20.35 -20.02
N THR A 8 36.74 19.38 -19.86
CA THR A 8 36.89 18.23 -20.75
C THR A 8 35.81 17.14 -20.53
N SER A 9 35.21 17.08 -19.35
CA SER A 9 34.16 16.06 -19.05
C SER A 9 32.77 16.41 -19.66
N LEU A 10 32.51 17.68 -19.90
CA LEU A 10 31.21 18.12 -20.50
C LEU A 10 31.15 17.86 -22.02
N ASN A 11 32.25 17.93 -22.73
CA ASN A 11 32.31 17.70 -24.17
C ASN A 11 32.04 16.25 -24.58
N GLY A 12 32.39 15.28 -23.72
CA GLY A 12 32.14 13.85 -23.95
C GLY A 12 30.66 13.49 -23.87
N TYR A 13 29.91 14.16 -23.00
CA TYR A 13 28.47 13.89 -22.80
C TYR A 13 27.63 14.47 -23.95
N VAL A 14 27.92 15.67 -24.39
CA VAL A 14 27.24 16.34 -25.52
C VAL A 14 27.45 15.59 -26.84
N ALA A 15 28.63 15.01 -27.05
CA ALA A 15 28.91 14.23 -28.26
C ALA A 15 28.13 12.90 -28.29
N ARG A 16 27.94 12.23 -27.14
CA ARG A 16 27.14 10.99 -27.04
C ARG A 16 25.65 11.22 -27.24
N VAL A 17 25.10 12.32 -26.75
CA VAL A 17 23.69 12.67 -26.94
C VAL A 17 23.40 13.05 -28.41
N ARG A 18 24.34 13.74 -29.12
CA ARG A 18 24.16 14.05 -30.53
C ARG A 18 24.21 12.82 -31.46
N VAL A 19 24.97 11.79 -31.11
CA VAL A 19 24.97 10.53 -31.86
C VAL A 19 23.68 9.75 -31.66
N LEU A 20 23.09 9.78 -30.46
CA LEU A 20 21.81 9.11 -30.18
C LEU A 20 20.63 9.78 -30.90
N LEU A 21 20.60 11.12 -30.93
CA LEU A 21 19.57 11.89 -31.64
C LEU A 21 19.66 11.77 -33.18
N ARG A 22 20.86 11.58 -33.74
CA ARG A 22 21.02 11.31 -35.18
C ARG A 22 20.54 9.92 -35.59
N ARG A 23 20.58 8.93 -34.72
CA ARG A 23 20.04 7.58 -34.98
C ARG A 23 18.52 7.52 -34.90
N LEU A 24 17.89 8.36 -34.11
CA LEU A 24 16.41 8.44 -34.01
C LEU A 24 15.78 9.20 -35.20
N ASN A 25 16.47 10.16 -35.83
CA ASN A 25 15.98 10.89 -37.00
C ASN A 25 16.09 10.11 -38.33
N ALA A 26 16.81 8.99 -38.36
CA ALA A 26 16.90 8.15 -39.55
C ALA A 26 15.72 7.19 -39.72
N CYS A 27 14.87 7.01 -38.71
CA CYS A 27 13.70 6.13 -38.73
C CYS A 27 12.37 6.81 -39.14
N PHE A 28 12.34 8.13 -39.29
CA PHE A 28 11.12 8.86 -39.67
C PHE A 28 11.23 9.55 -41.04
N ARG A 29 11.49 8.79 -42.10
CA ARG A 29 11.14 9.24 -43.47
C ARG A 29 9.78 8.65 -43.84
N ARG A 30 8.79 9.54 -44.05
CA ARG A 30 7.43 9.21 -44.46
C ARG A 30 7.43 8.39 -45.78
N PRO A 31 6.79 7.22 -45.85
CA PRO A 31 6.55 6.54 -47.12
C PRO A 31 5.37 7.22 -47.85
N THR A 32 5.49 7.32 -49.17
CA THR A 32 4.46 7.85 -50.06
C THR A 32 3.32 6.83 -50.24
N LEU A 33 2.11 7.33 -50.54
CA LEU A 33 0.84 6.60 -50.58
C LEU A 33 0.75 5.36 -51.52
N ALA A 34 1.79 5.04 -52.27
CA ALA A 34 1.75 3.94 -53.26
C ALA A 34 2.23 2.57 -52.71
N THR A 35 2.74 2.49 -51.48
CA THR A 35 3.30 1.25 -50.87
C THR A 35 2.45 0.66 -49.76
N MET A 36 1.23 1.17 -49.54
CA MET A 36 0.40 0.72 -48.39
C MET A 36 -0.45 -0.55 -48.67
N ALA A 37 -0.46 -1.09 -49.87
CA ALA A 37 -1.31 -2.23 -50.22
C ALA A 37 -0.66 -3.62 -50.07
N ALA A 38 0.64 -3.70 -49.80
CA ALA A 38 1.37 -4.99 -49.75
C ALA A 38 1.92 -5.38 -48.36
N ILE A 39 1.70 -4.58 -47.30
CA ILE A 39 2.28 -4.82 -45.95
C ILE A 39 1.23 -5.17 -44.89
N ALA A 40 -0.05 -5.26 -45.29
CA ALA A 40 -1.13 -5.60 -44.34
C ALA A 40 -1.24 -7.10 -43.98
N GLY A 41 -0.36 -7.95 -44.49
CA GLY A 41 -0.45 -9.41 -44.33
C GLY A 41 0.61 -10.06 -43.43
N VAL A 42 1.64 -9.35 -42.96
CA VAL A 42 2.80 -10.03 -42.32
C VAL A 42 3.16 -9.45 -40.91
N PHE A 43 2.52 -8.42 -40.40
CA PHE A 43 2.89 -7.79 -39.13
C PHE A 43 1.87 -7.98 -37.98
N PHE A 44 1.06 -9.07 -38.01
CA PHE A 44 0.21 -9.41 -36.86
C PHE A 44 0.59 -10.74 -36.17
N ALA A 45 1.80 -11.22 -36.42
CA ALA A 45 2.31 -12.44 -35.76
C ALA A 45 3.71 -12.18 -35.18
N GLY A 46 3.83 -11.27 -34.21
CA GLY A 46 5.18 -11.05 -33.66
C GLY A 46 5.30 -9.98 -32.60
N ALA A 47 4.26 -9.66 -31.88
CA ALA A 47 4.37 -8.95 -30.61
C ALA A 47 3.64 -9.76 -29.54
N CYS A 48 4.04 -11.04 -29.37
CA CYS A 48 3.85 -11.72 -28.10
C CYS A 48 4.62 -10.91 -27.07
N PHE A 49 3.88 -10.30 -26.17
CA PHE A 49 4.36 -9.87 -24.89
C PHE A 49 5.06 -11.08 -24.25
N GLU A 50 6.34 -11.21 -24.39
CA GLU A 50 7.18 -11.96 -23.48
C GLU A 50 7.25 -11.17 -22.17
N GLY A 51 6.10 -11.05 -21.49
CA GLY A 51 6.02 -10.82 -20.08
C GLY A 51 6.55 -12.08 -19.41
N ALA A 52 7.83 -12.12 -19.20
CA ALA A 52 8.50 -13.18 -18.47
C ALA A 52 7.85 -13.36 -17.12
N SER A 53 6.93 -14.31 -17.00
CA SER A 53 6.63 -14.99 -15.77
C SER A 53 7.87 -15.84 -15.41
N ALA A 54 8.87 -15.19 -14.84
CA ALA A 54 9.98 -15.89 -14.21
C ALA A 54 9.52 -16.41 -12.85
N GLN A 55 8.57 -17.34 -12.86
CA GLN A 55 8.55 -18.38 -11.83
C GLN A 55 9.84 -19.18 -12.00
N PRO A 56 10.50 -19.62 -10.91
CA PRO A 56 11.60 -20.55 -11.06
C PRO A 56 11.06 -21.69 -11.92
N ARG A 57 11.59 -21.86 -13.12
CA ARG A 57 11.35 -23.06 -13.92
C ARG A 57 11.98 -24.18 -13.13
N ILE A 58 11.21 -24.83 -12.28
CA ILE A 58 11.51 -26.17 -11.86
C ILE A 58 11.43 -26.94 -13.16
N ASN A 59 12.54 -27.53 -13.60
CA ASN A 59 12.55 -28.42 -14.75
C ASN A 59 11.57 -29.54 -14.45
N SER A 60 10.35 -29.42 -14.93
CA SER A 60 9.26 -30.38 -14.74
C SER A 60 9.27 -31.45 -15.85
N ASP A 61 10.45 -31.88 -16.28
CA ASP A 61 10.57 -32.92 -17.28
C ASP A 61 10.12 -34.32 -16.80
N ASP A 62 9.75 -34.42 -15.49
CA ASP A 62 9.35 -35.71 -14.90
C ASP A 62 7.83 -35.89 -14.70
N GLY A 63 7.01 -34.92 -15.08
CA GLY A 63 5.55 -34.97 -14.91
C GLY A 63 5.07 -34.97 -13.45
N SER A 64 5.94 -34.70 -12.48
CA SER A 64 5.64 -34.74 -11.04
C SER A 64 4.58 -33.70 -10.62
N GLU A 65 4.53 -32.55 -11.26
CA GLU A 65 3.48 -31.55 -11.02
C GLU A 65 2.09 -32.07 -11.40
N LEU A 66 1.97 -32.75 -12.55
CA LEU A 66 0.69 -33.33 -12.98
C LEU A 66 0.24 -34.46 -12.04
N ARG A 67 1.17 -35.25 -11.49
CA ARG A 67 0.87 -36.27 -10.52
C ARG A 67 0.14 -35.75 -9.29
N THR A 68 0.45 -34.50 -8.86
CA THR A 68 -0.20 -33.90 -7.68
C THR A 68 -1.71 -33.70 -7.85
N LEU A 69 -2.23 -33.74 -9.08
CA LEU A 69 -3.66 -33.58 -9.38
C LEU A 69 -4.41 -34.95 -9.32
N TYR A 70 -3.70 -36.09 -9.28
CA TYR A 70 -4.26 -37.42 -9.48
C TYR A 70 -3.86 -38.41 -8.37
N ALA A 71 -3.76 -37.95 -7.12
CA ALA A 71 -3.46 -38.82 -6.00
C ALA A 71 -4.57 -39.86 -5.80
N ASN A 72 -4.16 -41.12 -5.61
CA ASN A 72 -5.08 -42.21 -5.30
C ASN A 72 -5.21 -42.43 -3.78
N SER A 73 -6.09 -43.32 -3.37
CA SER A 73 -6.35 -43.59 -1.95
C SER A 73 -5.13 -44.15 -1.20
N GLN A 74 -4.24 -44.88 -1.88
CA GLN A 74 -3.00 -45.38 -1.29
C GLN A 74 -2.01 -44.24 -1.05
N ASP A 75 -1.84 -43.34 -2.01
CA ASP A 75 -1.00 -42.12 -1.84
C ASP A 75 -1.44 -41.32 -0.63
N ILE A 76 -2.75 -41.08 -0.49
CA ILE A 76 -3.34 -40.36 0.65
C ILE A 76 -3.10 -41.10 1.97
N ALA A 77 -3.26 -42.43 2.01
CA ALA A 77 -3.03 -43.25 3.22
C ALA A 77 -1.54 -43.24 3.64
N GLU A 78 -0.63 -43.30 2.68
CA GLU A 78 0.80 -43.21 2.95
C GLU A 78 1.21 -41.81 3.38
N GLY A 79 0.65 -40.75 2.75
CA GLY A 79 0.82 -39.37 3.14
C GLY A 79 0.36 -39.11 4.58
N LYS A 80 -0.77 -39.70 4.99
CA LYS A 80 -1.26 -39.66 6.38
C LYS A 80 -0.20 -40.13 7.37
N ARG A 81 0.43 -41.27 7.11
CA ARG A 81 1.47 -41.84 8.00
C ARG A 81 2.68 -40.92 8.12
N ILE A 82 3.12 -40.30 7.01
CA ILE A 82 4.21 -39.34 7.02
C ILE A 82 3.83 -38.09 7.85
N VAL A 83 2.61 -37.60 7.66
CA VAL A 83 2.12 -36.41 8.40
C VAL A 83 2.03 -36.70 9.90
N GLU A 84 1.49 -37.82 10.30
CA GLU A 84 1.38 -38.20 11.72
C GLU A 84 2.73 -38.30 12.41
N SER A 85 3.76 -38.79 11.71
CA SER A 85 5.11 -38.93 12.26
C SER A 85 5.93 -37.63 12.26
N SER A 86 5.72 -36.71 11.30
CA SER A 86 6.69 -35.66 11.05
C SER A 86 6.09 -34.25 11.02
N CYS A 87 4.79 -34.07 10.76
CA CYS A 87 4.18 -32.77 10.49
C CYS A 87 3.13 -32.35 11.54
N ALA A 88 2.44 -33.38 12.13
CA ALA A 88 1.27 -33.18 12.97
C ALA A 88 1.54 -32.32 14.22
N GLY A 89 2.76 -32.39 14.77
CA GLY A 89 3.13 -31.61 15.97
C GLY A 89 2.97 -30.10 15.83
N CYS A 90 3.17 -29.56 14.62
CA CYS A 90 3.04 -28.13 14.36
C CYS A 90 1.77 -27.79 13.56
N HIS A 91 1.46 -28.60 12.53
CA HIS A 91 0.36 -28.32 11.60
C HIS A 91 -0.98 -28.97 12.00
N GLY A 92 -0.99 -29.80 13.06
CA GLY A 92 -2.14 -30.62 13.44
C GLY A 92 -2.29 -31.86 12.57
N ALA A 93 -2.74 -32.98 13.14
CA ALA A 93 -2.95 -34.23 12.41
C ALA A 93 -4.02 -34.12 11.31
N ASN A 94 -4.98 -33.22 11.52
CA ASN A 94 -6.02 -32.85 10.56
C ASN A 94 -5.65 -31.62 9.67
N GLY A 95 -4.38 -31.21 9.71
CA GLY A 95 -3.92 -30.05 8.93
C GLY A 95 -4.42 -28.68 9.41
N ILE A 96 -5.02 -28.63 10.62
CA ILE A 96 -5.47 -27.36 11.23
C ILE A 96 -4.53 -27.03 12.38
N SER A 97 -3.67 -26.05 12.17
CA SER A 97 -2.68 -25.66 13.17
C SER A 97 -3.29 -24.90 14.35
N GLY A 98 -2.88 -25.26 15.56
CA GLY A 98 -3.09 -24.49 16.79
C GLY A 98 -1.93 -23.57 17.14
N SER A 99 -0.79 -23.67 16.45
CA SER A 99 0.44 -22.93 16.77
C SER A 99 0.47 -21.57 16.09
N PRO A 100 0.82 -20.48 16.79
CA PRO A 100 0.94 -19.16 16.21
C PRO A 100 1.97 -19.13 15.05
N GLY A 101 1.61 -18.42 13.96
CA GLY A 101 2.47 -18.27 12.77
C GLY A 101 2.65 -19.54 11.92
N VAL A 102 2.05 -20.66 12.31
CA VAL A 102 2.08 -21.93 11.55
C VAL A 102 0.79 -22.07 10.75
N PRO A 103 0.85 -22.28 9.41
CA PRO A 103 -0.33 -22.28 8.54
C PRO A 103 -1.21 -23.51 8.74
N HIS A 104 -2.50 -23.34 8.46
CA HIS A 104 -3.37 -24.44 8.11
C HIS A 104 -2.97 -25.03 6.74
N LEU A 105 -2.97 -26.36 6.64
CA LEU A 105 -2.62 -27.09 5.42
C LEU A 105 -3.81 -27.88 4.86
N ALA A 106 -4.85 -28.12 5.67
CA ALA A 106 -6.05 -28.84 5.28
C ALA A 106 -6.78 -28.15 4.12
N GLY A 107 -7.12 -28.91 3.08
CA GLY A 107 -7.80 -28.41 1.89
C GLY A 107 -6.96 -27.47 1.03
N GLN A 108 -5.66 -27.32 1.30
CA GLN A 108 -4.76 -26.50 0.49
C GLN A 108 -4.42 -27.20 -0.82
N ARG A 109 -4.09 -26.44 -1.85
CA ARG A 109 -3.78 -26.94 -3.21
C ARG A 109 -2.56 -27.88 -3.16
N SER A 110 -2.71 -29.12 -3.64
CA SER A 110 -1.65 -30.14 -3.53
C SER A 110 -0.37 -29.76 -4.27
N ALA A 111 -0.46 -29.24 -5.50
CA ALA A 111 0.69 -28.79 -6.24
C ALA A 111 1.40 -27.62 -5.54
N TYR A 112 0.65 -26.67 -4.99
CA TYR A 112 1.24 -25.58 -4.18
C TYR A 112 1.98 -26.12 -2.95
N LEU A 113 1.39 -27.05 -2.20
CA LEU A 113 2.04 -27.67 -1.02
C LEU A 113 3.35 -28.39 -1.41
N TYR A 114 3.31 -29.17 -2.50
CA TYR A 114 4.49 -29.85 -3.03
C TYR A 114 5.60 -28.85 -3.40
N LEU A 115 5.26 -27.80 -4.18
CA LEU A 115 6.22 -26.79 -4.61
C LEU A 115 6.81 -26.02 -3.43
N GLU A 116 6.03 -25.71 -2.40
CA GLU A 116 6.52 -25.05 -1.19
C GLU A 116 7.49 -25.92 -0.39
N MET A 117 7.20 -27.21 -0.27
CA MET A 117 8.14 -28.15 0.37
C MET A 117 9.44 -28.28 -0.44
N LYS A 118 9.37 -28.30 -1.78
CA LYS A 118 10.55 -28.24 -2.66
C LYS A 118 11.32 -26.93 -2.49
N ALA A 119 10.63 -25.82 -2.32
CA ALA A 119 11.29 -24.51 -2.08
C ALA A 119 12.05 -24.49 -0.74
N TYR A 120 11.55 -25.16 0.28
CA TYR A 120 12.32 -25.37 1.52
C TYR A 120 13.54 -26.26 1.30
N GLN A 121 13.43 -27.37 0.58
CA GLN A 121 14.58 -28.24 0.27
C GLN A 121 15.67 -27.53 -0.52
N SER A 122 15.30 -26.70 -1.49
CA SER A 122 16.22 -25.98 -2.35
C SER A 122 16.78 -24.68 -1.73
N GLY A 123 16.35 -24.30 -0.53
CA GLY A 123 16.72 -23.04 0.09
C GLY A 123 16.06 -21.80 -0.53
N GLY A 124 15.12 -21.98 -1.46
CA GLY A 124 14.32 -20.89 -2.03
C GLY A 124 13.36 -20.25 -1.02
N ARG A 125 13.08 -20.96 0.07
CA ARG A 125 12.28 -20.51 1.21
C ARG A 125 13.01 -20.84 2.52
N GLY A 126 13.21 -19.84 3.38
CA GLY A 126 13.95 -19.99 4.63
C GLY A 126 13.00 -20.34 5.81
N SER A 127 13.29 -21.45 6.49
CA SER A 127 12.79 -21.79 7.81
C SER A 127 13.55 -23.00 8.33
N SER A 128 14.34 -22.85 9.38
CA SER A 128 15.14 -23.96 9.93
C SER A 128 14.29 -25.15 10.34
N ALA A 129 13.12 -24.94 10.94
CA ALA A 129 12.21 -26.00 11.32
C ALA A 129 11.69 -26.79 10.10
N MET A 130 11.18 -26.09 9.07
CA MET A 130 10.66 -26.74 7.88
C MET A 130 11.77 -27.42 7.05
N ASN A 131 12.95 -26.79 6.90
CA ASN A 131 14.08 -27.41 6.20
C ASN A 131 14.48 -28.74 6.86
N ASN A 132 14.58 -28.79 8.18
CA ASN A 132 14.93 -30.01 8.91
C ASN A 132 13.92 -31.13 8.69
N VAL A 133 12.63 -30.80 8.59
CA VAL A 133 11.56 -31.79 8.38
C VAL A 133 11.49 -32.29 6.93
N VAL A 134 11.64 -31.38 5.94
CA VAL A 134 11.42 -31.76 4.53
C VAL A 134 12.68 -32.26 3.82
N ASN A 135 13.90 -31.87 4.25
CA ASN A 135 15.14 -32.28 3.60
C ASN A 135 15.34 -33.81 3.49
N PRO A 136 14.96 -34.64 4.49
CA PRO A 136 15.10 -36.06 4.40
C PRO A 136 14.02 -36.76 3.54
N LEU A 137 12.98 -36.05 3.10
CA LEU A 137 11.88 -36.60 2.37
C LEU A 137 12.17 -36.71 0.87
N SER A 138 11.83 -37.85 0.27
CA SER A 138 11.87 -37.99 -1.19
C SER A 138 10.73 -37.22 -1.87
N ASP A 139 10.86 -36.99 -3.17
CA ASP A 139 9.81 -36.36 -3.97
C ASP A 139 8.47 -37.10 -3.88
N ASP A 140 8.50 -38.42 -3.85
CA ASP A 140 7.30 -39.23 -3.66
C ASP A 140 6.67 -39.03 -2.27
N ALA A 141 7.48 -38.89 -1.20
CA ALA A 141 6.99 -38.62 0.14
C ALA A 141 6.40 -37.19 0.23
N LEU A 142 7.03 -36.20 -0.41
CA LEU A 142 6.49 -34.83 -0.50
C LEU A 142 5.15 -34.79 -1.24
N PHE A 143 5.06 -35.51 -2.37
CA PHE A 143 3.82 -35.63 -3.13
C PHE A 143 2.70 -36.23 -2.27
N LYS A 144 2.93 -37.38 -1.59
CA LYS A 144 1.95 -38.05 -0.74
C LYS A 144 1.52 -37.19 0.45
N THR A 145 2.46 -36.47 1.06
CA THR A 145 2.21 -35.48 2.12
C THR A 145 1.28 -34.36 1.63
N ALA A 146 1.57 -33.80 0.46
CA ALA A 146 0.75 -32.74 -0.16
C ALA A 146 -0.66 -33.27 -0.49
N ALA A 147 -0.75 -34.49 -1.05
CA ALA A 147 -2.02 -35.13 -1.39
C ALA A 147 -2.89 -35.36 -0.14
N TYR A 148 -2.30 -35.82 0.95
CA TYR A 148 -3.04 -36.03 2.20
C TYR A 148 -3.61 -34.72 2.74
N PHE A 149 -2.79 -33.65 2.91
CA PHE A 149 -3.31 -32.39 3.40
C PHE A 149 -4.38 -31.79 2.48
N ALA A 150 -4.20 -31.91 1.17
CA ALA A 150 -5.18 -31.40 0.19
C ALA A 150 -6.51 -32.20 0.25
N SER A 151 -6.50 -33.47 0.65
CA SER A 151 -7.71 -34.32 0.77
C SER A 151 -8.52 -34.03 2.03
N LEU A 152 -7.97 -33.28 2.99
CA LEU A 152 -8.67 -32.95 4.23
C LEU A 152 -9.69 -31.82 4.01
N ASP A 153 -10.75 -31.83 4.82
CA ASP A 153 -11.70 -30.76 4.86
C ASP A 153 -10.98 -29.44 5.25
N PRO A 154 -11.22 -28.36 4.51
CA PRO A 154 -10.57 -27.08 4.79
C PRO A 154 -11.00 -26.53 6.15
N PRO A 155 -10.18 -25.64 6.77
CA PRO A 155 -10.54 -25.02 8.04
C PRO A 155 -11.84 -24.23 7.92
N GLN A 156 -12.57 -24.15 9.02
CA GLN A 156 -13.71 -23.24 9.11
C GLN A 156 -13.19 -21.79 9.14
N ALA A 157 -13.95 -20.91 8.50
CA ALA A 157 -13.68 -19.48 8.59
C ALA A 157 -13.61 -19.04 10.05
N ALA A 158 -12.63 -18.23 10.38
CA ALA A 158 -12.49 -17.74 11.74
C ALA A 158 -13.74 -16.94 12.12
N ASN A 159 -14.42 -17.35 13.19
CA ASN A 159 -15.45 -16.55 13.87
C ASN A 159 -14.76 -15.35 14.57
N SER A 160 -13.90 -14.63 13.87
CA SER A 160 -13.24 -13.49 14.48
C SER A 160 -14.23 -12.32 14.54
N SER A 161 -14.57 -11.94 15.76
CA SER A 161 -15.17 -10.64 16.09
C SER A 161 -14.26 -9.46 15.71
N ASN A 162 -13.06 -9.72 15.22
CA ASN A 162 -12.20 -8.74 14.57
C ASN A 162 -12.84 -8.41 13.21
N ALA A 163 -13.86 -7.56 13.27
CA ALA A 163 -14.33 -6.84 12.11
C ALA A 163 -13.09 -6.27 11.39
N ALA A 164 -13.08 -6.31 10.06
CA ALA A 164 -12.07 -5.58 9.31
C ALA A 164 -11.98 -4.19 9.92
N ALA A 165 -10.76 -3.70 10.13
CA ALA A 165 -10.60 -2.34 10.64
C ALA A 165 -11.45 -1.42 9.73
N PRO A 166 -12.23 -0.52 10.30
CA PRO A 166 -13.10 0.34 9.52
C PRO A 166 -12.27 1.10 8.49
N ASP A 167 -12.84 1.37 7.32
CA ASP A 167 -12.24 2.25 6.30
C ASP A 167 -11.61 3.46 7.00
N PRO A 168 -10.32 3.74 6.82
CA PRO A 168 -9.63 4.82 7.52
C PRO A 168 -10.31 6.18 7.33
N VAL A 169 -10.93 6.41 6.17
CA VAL A 169 -11.67 7.65 5.87
C VAL A 169 -12.96 7.70 6.69
N GLN A 170 -13.69 6.59 6.77
CA GLN A 170 -14.90 6.50 7.58
C GLN A 170 -14.58 6.58 9.08
N ALA A 171 -13.50 5.93 9.53
CA ALA A 171 -13.01 6.05 10.89
C ALA A 171 -12.59 7.49 11.22
N GLY A 172 -11.93 8.16 10.26
CA GLY A 172 -11.56 9.56 10.35
C GLY A 172 -12.77 10.48 10.45
N LYS A 173 -13.80 10.26 9.62
CA LYS A 173 -15.07 10.98 9.68
C LYS A 173 -15.73 10.88 11.06
N THR A 174 -15.80 9.66 11.60
CA THR A 174 -16.37 9.42 12.93
C THR A 174 -15.55 10.12 14.02
N ALA A 175 -14.22 9.98 13.99
CA ALA A 175 -13.33 10.60 14.97
C ALA A 175 -13.32 12.14 14.87
N ALA A 176 -13.54 12.70 13.67
CA ALA A 176 -13.58 14.15 13.42
C ALA A 176 -14.94 14.78 13.74
N ALA A 177 -15.97 14.02 14.12
CA ALA A 177 -17.31 14.58 14.34
C ALA A 177 -17.34 15.74 15.33
N GLY A 178 -16.54 15.66 16.42
CA GLY A 178 -16.41 16.73 17.41
C GLY A 178 -15.66 17.99 16.89
N CYS A 179 -14.93 17.89 15.78
CA CYS A 179 -14.16 19.01 15.22
C CYS A 179 -15.05 19.99 14.42
N ALA A 180 -16.17 19.49 13.87
CA ALA A 180 -17.05 20.25 12.98
C ALA A 180 -17.67 21.48 13.66
N GLY A 181 -17.93 21.43 14.97
CA GLY A 181 -18.52 22.55 15.73
C GLY A 181 -17.70 23.85 15.66
N CYS A 182 -16.37 23.74 15.55
CA CYS A 182 -15.47 24.88 15.46
C CYS A 182 -14.91 25.08 14.05
N HIS A 183 -14.50 23.98 13.40
CA HIS A 183 -13.83 24.02 12.09
C HIS A 183 -14.79 23.97 10.90
N GLY A 184 -16.10 23.91 11.16
CA GLY A 184 -17.15 23.81 10.16
C GLY A 184 -17.36 22.43 9.59
N ASP A 185 -18.53 22.21 8.98
CA ASP A 185 -18.87 20.94 8.35
C ASP A 185 -17.89 20.61 7.24
N GLY A 186 -17.37 19.37 7.26
CA GLY A 186 -16.36 18.93 6.31
C GLY A 186 -15.00 19.64 6.48
N GLY A 187 -14.81 20.48 7.51
CA GLY A 187 -13.58 21.19 7.79
C GLY A 187 -13.43 22.53 7.03
N ILE A 188 -14.51 23.14 6.60
CA ILE A 188 -14.53 24.48 5.98
C ILE A 188 -15.01 25.48 7.02
N SER A 189 -14.11 26.35 7.47
CA SER A 189 -14.43 27.30 8.54
C SER A 189 -15.51 28.33 8.14
N LYS A 190 -16.44 28.57 9.07
CA LYS A 190 -17.47 29.59 9.02
C LYS A 190 -17.32 30.62 10.15
N THR A 191 -16.35 30.42 11.01
CA THR A 191 -16.11 31.25 12.21
C THR A 191 -14.75 31.94 12.12
N PRO A 192 -14.68 33.27 12.13
CA PRO A 192 -13.40 33.99 12.13
C PRO A 192 -12.47 33.53 13.26
N GLY A 193 -11.21 33.33 12.96
CA GLY A 193 -10.21 32.83 13.91
C GLY A 193 -10.14 31.30 14.02
N MET A 194 -11.10 30.55 13.46
CA MET A 194 -11.06 29.10 13.38
C MET A 194 -10.50 28.67 12.01
N PRO A 195 -9.48 27.79 11.95
CA PRO A 195 -8.91 27.39 10.66
C PRO A 195 -9.80 26.39 9.93
N SER A 196 -9.84 26.53 8.59
CA SER A 196 -10.24 25.43 7.71
C SER A 196 -9.22 24.30 7.79
N LEU A 197 -9.69 23.07 7.73
CA LEU A 197 -8.86 21.85 7.77
C LEU A 197 -8.72 21.21 6.39
N VAL A 198 -9.56 21.60 5.43
CA VAL A 198 -9.48 21.16 4.02
C VAL A 198 -8.31 21.85 3.29
N GLY A 199 -7.82 21.22 2.22
CA GLY A 199 -6.70 21.76 1.44
C GLY A 199 -5.33 21.61 2.12
N LEU A 200 -5.27 20.99 3.30
CA LEU A 200 -4.05 20.75 4.06
C LEU A 200 -3.58 19.31 3.91
N ASP A 201 -2.25 19.14 3.80
CA ASP A 201 -1.66 17.80 3.71
C ASP A 201 -1.79 17.05 5.04
N PRO A 202 -2.03 15.71 5.02
CA PRO A 202 -2.10 14.90 6.24
C PRO A 202 -0.87 15.01 7.14
N LYS A 203 0.34 15.09 6.59
CA LYS A 203 1.57 15.25 7.40
C LYS A 203 1.53 16.53 8.22
N TYR A 204 1.11 17.64 7.61
CA TYR A 204 0.96 18.89 8.35
C TYR A 204 -0.14 18.82 9.41
N LEU A 205 -1.31 18.24 9.08
CA LEU A 205 -2.42 18.09 10.02
C LEU A 205 -2.02 17.25 11.24
N ILE A 206 -1.33 16.12 11.03
CA ILE A 206 -0.83 15.25 12.10
C ILE A 206 0.19 16.00 12.96
N ALA A 207 1.16 16.68 12.35
CA ALA A 207 2.16 17.44 13.07
C ALA A 207 1.51 18.58 13.90
N ALA A 208 0.52 19.26 13.35
CA ALA A 208 -0.23 20.31 14.05
C ALA A 208 -1.00 19.75 15.25
N MET A 209 -1.71 18.63 15.11
CA MET A 209 -2.43 17.97 16.21
C MET A 209 -1.45 17.53 17.31
N LYS A 210 -0.33 16.92 16.95
CA LYS A 210 0.73 16.52 17.90
C LYS A 210 1.32 17.72 18.64
N ALA A 211 1.56 18.82 17.95
CA ALA A 211 2.08 20.05 18.55
C ALA A 211 1.11 20.67 19.56
N TYR A 212 -0.19 20.64 19.31
CA TYR A 212 -1.19 21.05 20.31
C TYR A 212 -1.26 20.08 21.48
N LYS A 213 -1.29 18.77 21.22
CA LYS A 213 -1.34 17.73 22.26
C LYS A 213 -0.13 17.82 23.21
N SER A 214 1.07 18.04 22.67
CA SER A 214 2.31 18.18 23.45
C SER A 214 2.46 19.55 24.13
N GLY A 215 1.68 20.58 23.74
CA GLY A 215 1.80 21.94 24.20
C GLY A 215 2.88 22.79 23.48
N GLN A 216 3.50 22.27 22.43
CA GLN A 216 4.39 23.06 21.55
C GLN A 216 3.64 24.18 20.83
N ARG A 217 2.35 23.98 20.52
CA ARG A 217 1.42 25.03 20.13
C ARG A 217 0.50 25.30 21.31
N LYS A 218 0.48 26.55 21.79
CA LYS A 218 -0.30 26.95 22.96
C LYS A 218 -1.73 27.27 22.54
N ASN A 219 -2.66 26.40 22.87
CA ASN A 219 -4.11 26.60 22.76
C ASN A 219 -4.79 25.56 23.64
N ASP A 220 -5.35 25.97 24.76
CA ASP A 220 -5.91 25.07 25.77
C ASP A 220 -7.12 24.28 25.26
N MET A 221 -7.96 24.88 24.42
CA MET A 221 -9.09 24.20 23.81
C MET A 221 -8.62 23.06 22.89
N MET A 222 -7.69 23.34 21.97
CA MET A 222 -7.15 22.31 21.09
C MET A 222 -6.39 21.22 21.87
N LYS A 223 -5.63 21.59 22.89
CA LYS A 223 -4.94 20.64 23.76
C LYS A 223 -5.94 19.71 24.46
N SER A 224 -7.01 20.26 25.04
CA SER A 224 -8.07 19.50 25.69
C SER A 224 -8.77 18.55 24.74
N MET A 225 -9.10 18.99 23.53
CA MET A 225 -9.75 18.16 22.51
C MET A 225 -8.87 17.00 22.04
N LEU A 226 -7.55 17.17 22.04
CA LEU A 226 -6.61 16.20 21.47
C LEU A 226 -6.00 15.25 22.52
N VAL A 227 -6.20 15.49 23.83
CA VAL A 227 -5.58 14.69 24.89
C VAL A 227 -5.89 13.20 24.78
N SER A 228 -7.14 12.85 24.44
CA SER A 228 -7.62 11.47 24.28
C SER A 228 -7.47 10.90 22.87
N VAL A 229 -7.10 11.74 21.89
CA VAL A 229 -6.97 11.29 20.50
C VAL A 229 -5.67 10.50 20.33
N THR A 230 -5.78 9.25 19.87
CA THR A 230 -4.64 8.38 19.59
C THR A 230 -3.93 8.78 18.30
N ASP A 231 -2.69 8.34 18.10
CA ASP A 231 -1.95 8.57 16.84
C ASP A 231 -2.68 7.96 15.63
N ALA A 232 -3.26 6.78 15.78
CA ALA A 232 -4.07 6.15 14.74
C ALA A 232 -5.31 7.01 14.39
N SER A 233 -5.99 7.55 15.39
CA SER A 233 -7.12 8.47 15.17
C SER A 233 -6.66 9.76 14.52
N MET A 234 -5.51 10.32 14.89
CA MET A 234 -4.95 11.52 14.23
C MET A 234 -4.67 11.29 12.75
N ASN A 235 -4.12 10.10 12.40
CA ASN A 235 -3.88 9.73 11.01
C ASN A 235 -5.18 9.66 10.21
N ASN A 236 -6.21 9.03 10.77
CA ASN A 236 -7.51 8.89 10.13
C ASN A 236 -8.24 10.24 9.99
N ILE A 237 -8.21 11.10 11.01
CA ILE A 237 -8.76 12.47 10.97
C ILE A 237 -8.07 13.31 9.90
N ALA A 238 -6.74 13.28 9.85
CA ALA A 238 -5.96 14.02 8.86
C ALA A 238 -6.27 13.57 7.44
N LEU A 239 -6.36 12.25 7.22
CA LEU A 239 -6.75 11.66 5.96
C LEU A 239 -8.17 12.08 5.53
N TYR A 240 -9.12 12.02 6.46
CA TYR A 240 -10.50 12.43 6.21
C TYR A 240 -10.57 13.88 5.69
N PHE A 241 -9.95 14.85 6.40
CA PHE A 241 -9.98 16.25 5.98
C PHE A 241 -9.20 16.51 4.69
N ALA A 242 -8.08 15.84 4.48
CA ALA A 242 -7.28 15.99 3.27
C ALA A 242 -8.02 15.48 2.01
N LEU A 243 -8.93 14.53 2.15
CA LEU A 243 -9.75 13.99 1.06
C LEU A 243 -11.06 14.76 0.83
N GLN A 244 -11.43 15.70 1.73
CA GLN A 244 -12.58 16.57 1.48
C GLN A 244 -12.26 17.57 0.36
N LYS A 245 -13.30 17.98 -0.37
CA LYS A 245 -13.15 19.01 -1.40
C LYS A 245 -12.61 20.31 -0.80
N SER A 246 -11.49 20.78 -1.30
CA SER A 246 -10.90 22.04 -0.87
C SER A 246 -11.83 23.20 -1.25
N ALA A 247 -12.02 24.13 -0.32
CA ALA A 247 -12.80 25.35 -0.51
C ALA A 247 -12.27 26.46 0.39
N ARG A 248 -12.53 27.70 0.03
CA ARG A 248 -12.19 28.86 0.86
C ARG A 248 -12.99 28.85 2.14
N ALA A 249 -12.40 29.38 3.23
CA ALA A 249 -13.13 29.71 4.44
C ALA A 249 -14.30 30.65 4.12
N GLN A 250 -15.43 30.43 4.77
CA GLN A 250 -16.65 31.23 4.57
C GLN A 250 -16.70 32.38 5.60
N THR A 251 -15.59 33.11 5.72
CA THR A 251 -15.37 34.15 6.73
C THR A 251 -14.91 35.44 6.07
N PRO A 252 -15.13 36.61 6.67
CA PRO A 252 -14.63 37.88 6.17
C PRO A 252 -13.10 37.91 6.14
N ALA A 253 -12.52 38.52 5.12
CA ALA A 253 -11.10 38.81 5.03
C ALA A 253 -10.89 40.33 4.94
N ALA A 254 -10.50 40.94 6.04
CA ALA A 254 -10.15 42.39 6.11
C ALA A 254 -8.67 42.56 5.83
N GLY A 255 -8.33 43.53 4.94
CA GLY A 255 -6.95 43.90 4.56
C GLY A 255 -6.83 44.21 3.07
N ASP A 256 -5.75 44.87 2.72
CA ASP A 256 -5.39 45.17 1.33
C ASP A 256 -4.67 43.96 0.71
N LYS A 257 -5.33 43.28 -0.25
CA LYS A 257 -4.80 42.09 -0.91
C LYS A 257 -3.61 42.42 -1.81
N ALA A 258 -3.52 43.58 -2.40
CA ALA A 258 -2.42 44.02 -3.28
C ALA A 258 -1.16 44.28 -2.45
N ALA A 259 -1.28 45.01 -1.35
CA ALA A 259 -0.21 45.21 -0.39
C ALA A 259 0.19 43.87 0.24
N GLY A 260 -0.78 42.98 0.50
CA GLY A 260 -0.58 41.64 1.00
C GLY A 260 0.22 40.75 0.05
N ALA A 261 -0.02 40.79 -1.26
CA ALA A 261 0.76 40.07 -2.27
C ALA A 261 2.23 40.48 -2.25
N THR A 262 2.50 41.78 -2.15
CA THR A 262 3.87 42.34 -2.04
C THR A 262 4.55 41.83 -0.75
N ALA A 263 3.89 41.96 0.39
CA ALA A 263 4.42 41.55 1.68
C ALA A 263 4.61 39.98 1.78
N ALA A 264 3.83 39.21 1.04
CA ALA A 264 3.90 37.75 1.00
C ALA A 264 5.02 37.21 0.10
N ALA A 265 5.76 38.04 -0.61
CA ALA A 265 6.80 37.56 -1.55
C ALA A 265 7.84 36.65 -0.87
N GLY A 266 8.25 36.96 0.37
CA GLY A 266 9.16 36.12 1.15
C GLY A 266 8.56 34.79 1.63
N CYS A 267 7.24 34.61 1.58
CA CYS A 267 6.55 33.42 2.02
C CYS A 267 6.43 32.36 0.90
N ALA A 268 6.49 32.85 -0.37
CA ALA A 268 6.21 32.06 -1.57
C ALA A 268 7.16 30.85 -1.74
N GLY A 269 8.43 30.95 -1.30
CA GLY A 269 9.42 29.88 -1.44
C GLY A 269 9.05 28.59 -0.71
N CYS A 270 8.28 28.68 0.38
CA CYS A 270 7.86 27.53 1.15
C CYS A 270 6.36 27.23 0.96
N HIS A 271 5.52 28.27 0.96
CA HIS A 271 4.06 28.12 0.92
C HIS A 271 3.47 28.18 -0.49
N GLY A 272 4.31 28.39 -1.52
CA GLY A 272 3.86 28.62 -2.89
C GLY A 272 3.39 30.06 -3.12
N ALA A 273 3.54 30.59 -4.34
CA ALA A 273 3.21 31.97 -4.68
C ALA A 273 1.73 32.30 -4.39
N GLU A 274 0.85 31.39 -4.66
CA GLU A 274 -0.59 31.50 -4.39
C GLU A 274 -1.00 30.84 -3.06
N GLY A 275 -0.03 30.47 -2.21
CA GLY A 275 -0.29 29.84 -0.93
C GLY A 275 -0.63 28.33 -1.05
N VAL A 276 -0.26 27.67 -2.15
CA VAL A 276 -0.39 26.22 -2.32
C VAL A 276 1.00 25.59 -2.21
N SER A 277 1.25 24.93 -1.07
CA SER A 277 2.54 24.28 -0.81
C SER A 277 2.67 22.96 -1.55
N GLU A 278 3.85 22.70 -2.11
CA GLU A 278 4.25 21.41 -2.67
C GLU A 278 4.92 20.50 -1.61
N ASN A 279 5.34 21.07 -0.47
CA ASN A 279 5.91 20.32 0.63
C ASN A 279 4.81 19.86 1.60
N PRO A 280 4.62 18.53 1.78
CA PRO A 280 3.59 17.99 2.67
C PRO A 280 3.70 18.44 4.15
N ALA A 281 4.90 18.83 4.62
CA ALA A 281 5.10 19.30 5.99
C ALA A 281 4.81 20.81 6.16
N THR A 282 4.78 21.56 5.04
CA THR A 282 4.51 23.00 5.03
C THR A 282 3.03 23.23 4.69
N PRO A 283 2.27 24.00 5.48
CA PRO A 283 0.85 24.16 5.21
C PRO A 283 0.59 25.01 3.96
N SER A 284 -0.39 24.60 3.16
CA SER A 284 -1.04 25.52 2.22
C SER A 284 -1.78 26.61 2.98
N LEU A 285 -1.74 27.83 2.48
CA LEU A 285 -2.36 29.02 3.08
C LEU A 285 -3.58 29.51 2.26
N ALA A 286 -3.68 29.07 1.00
CA ALA A 286 -4.73 29.48 0.07
C ALA A 286 -6.12 29.16 0.63
N GLY A 287 -7.01 30.14 0.60
CA GLY A 287 -8.38 30.01 1.05
C GLY A 287 -8.58 29.83 2.55
N GLN A 288 -7.53 29.98 3.36
CA GLN A 288 -7.60 29.86 4.81
C GLN A 288 -8.28 31.07 5.44
N ASP A 289 -8.87 30.88 6.63
CA ASP A 289 -9.45 31.99 7.39
C ASP A 289 -8.44 33.10 7.68
N ALA A 290 -8.78 34.32 7.32
CA ALA A 290 -7.84 35.46 7.43
C ALA A 290 -7.50 35.79 8.89
N ALA A 291 -8.49 35.75 9.79
CA ALA A 291 -8.25 36.05 11.20
C ALA A 291 -7.36 34.96 11.83
N TYR A 292 -7.54 33.70 11.45
CA TYR A 292 -6.65 32.62 11.87
C TYR A 292 -5.22 32.81 11.33
N LEU A 293 -5.05 33.16 10.05
CA LEU A 293 -3.72 33.42 9.48
C LEU A 293 -3.01 34.55 10.22
N ALA A 294 -3.72 35.65 10.49
CA ALA A 294 -3.18 36.76 11.25
C ALA A 294 -2.77 36.36 12.67
N SER A 295 -3.65 35.64 13.38
CA SER A 295 -3.35 35.15 14.74
C SER A 295 -2.20 34.11 14.74
N ALA A 296 -2.06 33.31 13.70
CA ALA A 296 -0.95 32.37 13.57
C ALA A 296 0.39 33.09 13.39
N LEU A 297 0.45 34.14 12.57
CA LEU A 297 1.65 34.98 12.41
C LEU A 297 2.02 35.68 13.73
N GLN A 298 1.03 36.22 14.46
CA GLN A 298 1.26 36.78 15.79
C GLN A 298 1.77 35.74 16.80
N ALA A 299 1.22 34.51 16.76
CA ALA A 299 1.66 33.44 17.63
C ALA A 299 3.13 33.03 17.41
N TYR A 300 3.60 33.03 16.15
CA TYR A 300 5.04 32.87 15.84
C TYR A 300 5.88 34.04 16.37
N LYS A 301 5.43 35.27 16.15
CA LYS A 301 6.08 36.49 16.60
C LYS A 301 6.28 36.52 18.12
N GLN A 302 5.25 36.06 18.86
CA GLN A 302 5.22 36.06 20.33
C GLN A 302 5.80 34.74 20.94
N GLY A 303 6.22 33.77 20.13
CA GLY A 303 6.74 32.48 20.61
C GLY A 303 5.69 31.52 21.16
N ALA A 304 4.41 31.76 20.93
CA ALA A 304 3.33 30.82 21.27
C ALA A 304 3.29 29.63 20.30
N ARG A 305 3.93 29.75 19.13
CA ARG A 305 4.26 28.68 18.20
C ARG A 305 5.76 28.63 17.99
N SER A 306 6.33 27.42 18.06
CA SER A 306 7.78 27.20 17.92
C SER A 306 8.10 26.77 16.49
N ASP A 307 8.69 27.68 15.71
CA ASP A 307 9.32 27.45 14.40
C ASP A 307 10.22 28.65 14.14
N GLU A 308 11.53 28.45 14.12
CA GLU A 308 12.49 29.56 14.03
C GLU A 308 12.42 30.29 12.68
N THR A 309 12.14 29.57 11.58
CA THR A 309 11.96 30.20 10.25
C THR A 309 10.73 31.09 10.24
N MET A 310 9.59 30.58 10.69
CA MET A 310 8.36 31.36 10.75
C MET A 310 8.43 32.49 11.75
N LYS A 311 9.14 32.32 12.87
CA LYS A 311 9.38 33.36 13.86
C LYS A 311 10.18 34.54 13.27
N GLY A 312 11.28 34.20 12.54
CA GLY A 312 12.09 35.21 11.87
C GLY A 312 11.32 36.01 10.82
N LEU A 313 10.55 35.33 9.97
CA LEU A 313 9.72 35.95 8.94
C LEU A 313 8.59 36.80 9.55
N ALA A 314 7.89 36.26 10.56
CA ALA A 314 6.80 36.97 11.22
C ALA A 314 7.28 38.22 11.98
N ALA A 315 8.47 38.20 12.55
CA ALA A 315 9.05 39.34 13.29
C ALA A 315 9.23 40.59 12.43
N SER A 316 9.48 40.44 11.13
CA SER A 316 9.68 41.53 10.17
C SER A 316 8.36 42.21 9.75
N LEU A 317 7.20 41.65 10.04
CA LEU A 317 5.90 42.17 9.63
C LEU A 317 5.32 43.07 10.73
N ASP A 318 4.84 44.23 10.39
CA ASP A 318 3.96 45.03 11.26
C ASP A 318 2.52 44.49 11.25
N ASP A 319 1.65 45.03 12.09
CA ASP A 319 0.28 44.56 12.22
C ASP A 319 -0.56 44.78 10.96
N GLY A 320 -0.25 45.85 10.19
CA GLY A 320 -0.88 46.12 8.90
C GLY A 320 -0.49 45.08 7.86
N ALA A 321 0.81 44.79 7.74
CA ALA A 321 1.33 43.77 6.85
C ALA A 321 0.80 42.37 7.20
N VAL A 322 0.71 42.03 8.49
CA VAL A 322 0.10 40.77 8.95
C VAL A 322 -1.34 40.61 8.44
N LYS A 323 -2.16 41.68 8.59
CA LYS A 323 -3.55 41.66 8.09
C LYS A 323 -3.63 41.53 6.58
N ASN A 324 -2.77 42.29 5.86
CA ASN A 324 -2.73 42.29 4.41
C ASN A 324 -2.30 40.93 3.83
N VAL A 325 -1.24 40.32 4.38
CA VAL A 325 -0.79 38.96 4.02
C VAL A 325 -1.90 37.92 4.28
N ALA A 326 -2.58 38.02 5.41
CA ALA A 326 -3.69 37.15 5.74
C ALA A 326 -4.85 37.30 4.75
N ALA A 327 -5.22 38.52 4.37
CA ALA A 327 -6.26 38.82 3.39
C ALA A 327 -5.89 38.33 1.98
N PHE A 328 -4.60 38.47 1.61
CA PHE A 328 -4.09 37.96 0.33
C PHE A 328 -4.29 36.47 0.21
N TYR A 329 -3.78 35.65 1.16
CA TYR A 329 -3.89 34.18 1.12
C TYR A 329 -5.32 33.67 1.31
N ALA A 330 -6.13 34.30 2.14
CA ALA A 330 -7.54 33.98 2.29
C ALA A 330 -8.32 34.15 0.97
N GLY A 331 -7.87 35.06 0.10
CA GLY A 331 -8.45 35.30 -1.21
C GLY A 331 -8.04 34.29 -2.29
N GLN A 332 -6.97 33.51 -2.08
CA GLN A 332 -6.46 32.56 -3.06
C GLN A 332 -7.34 31.31 -3.16
N GLU A 333 -7.25 30.61 -4.30
CA GLU A 333 -7.99 29.37 -4.52
C GLU A 333 -7.24 28.18 -3.92
N PRO A 334 -7.83 27.46 -2.93
CA PRO A 334 -7.17 26.30 -2.34
C PRO A 334 -7.18 25.12 -3.31
N LYS A 335 -6.08 24.37 -3.35
CA LYS A 335 -5.96 23.14 -4.13
C LYS A 335 -6.05 21.91 -3.24
N GLN A 336 -6.59 20.83 -3.80
CA GLN A 336 -6.63 19.54 -3.15
C GLN A 336 -5.19 19.02 -2.98
N PRO A 337 -4.77 18.57 -1.78
CA PRO A 337 -3.50 17.91 -1.61
C PRO A 337 -3.45 16.61 -2.40
N ASN A 338 -2.27 16.23 -2.88
CA ASN A 338 -2.10 14.98 -3.64
C ASN A 338 -2.09 13.76 -2.71
N VAL A 339 -3.26 13.43 -2.19
CA VAL A 339 -3.47 12.31 -1.28
C VAL A 339 -4.35 11.27 -1.95
N ARG A 340 -3.87 10.01 -1.96
CA ARG A 340 -4.68 8.89 -2.45
C ARG A 340 -5.49 8.31 -1.29
N LYS A 341 -6.78 8.03 -1.55
CA LYS A 341 -7.58 7.24 -0.63
C LYS A 341 -6.93 5.85 -0.48
N PRO A 342 -6.65 5.38 0.75
CA PRO A 342 -6.26 3.99 0.97
C PRO A 342 -7.32 3.05 0.45
N LEU A 343 -6.91 1.90 -0.06
CA LEU A 343 -7.85 0.87 -0.47
C LEU A 343 -8.44 0.17 0.76
N THR A 344 -9.70 -0.20 0.67
CA THR A 344 -10.33 -1.07 1.66
C THR A 344 -9.81 -2.51 1.53
N ALA A 345 -10.09 -3.36 2.51
CA ALA A 345 -9.73 -4.78 2.44
C ALA A 345 -10.37 -5.47 1.23
N GLU A 346 -11.62 -5.11 0.91
CA GLU A 346 -12.36 -5.62 -0.25
C GLU A 346 -11.74 -5.16 -1.57
N GLU A 347 -11.33 -3.89 -1.68
CA GLU A 347 -10.66 -3.35 -2.86
C GLU A 347 -9.27 -3.99 -3.06
N TRP A 348 -8.55 -4.30 -1.98
CA TRP A 348 -7.33 -5.09 -2.02
C TRP A 348 -7.59 -6.54 -2.43
N ALA A 349 -8.62 -7.17 -1.84
CA ALA A 349 -9.00 -8.54 -2.16
C ALA A 349 -9.33 -8.71 -3.64
N GLN A 350 -10.04 -7.77 -4.28
CA GLN A 350 -10.32 -7.81 -5.72
C GLN A 350 -9.03 -7.86 -6.57
N ARG A 351 -7.93 -7.30 -6.10
CA ARG A 351 -6.62 -7.38 -6.79
C ARG A 351 -5.95 -8.73 -6.56
N CYS A 352 -5.98 -9.22 -5.33
CA CYS A 352 -5.38 -10.50 -4.93
C CYS A 352 -6.14 -11.69 -5.55
N ASP A 353 -7.46 -11.60 -5.62
CA ASP A 353 -8.36 -12.65 -6.15
C ASP A 353 -8.10 -12.97 -7.64
N ARG A 354 -7.48 -12.06 -8.39
CA ARG A 354 -7.09 -12.31 -9.80
C ARG A 354 -6.19 -13.55 -9.94
N CYS A 355 -5.37 -13.82 -8.93
CA CYS A 355 -4.49 -14.97 -8.88
C CYS A 355 -4.97 -16.01 -7.86
N HIS A 356 -5.42 -15.55 -6.69
CA HIS A 356 -5.79 -16.43 -5.58
C HIS A 356 -7.25 -16.88 -5.63
N GLY A 357 -8.00 -16.50 -6.68
CA GLY A 357 -9.39 -16.89 -6.90
C GLY A 357 -10.38 -16.15 -6.00
N ALA A 358 -11.64 -16.14 -6.39
CA ALA A 358 -12.69 -15.42 -5.70
C ALA A 358 -12.73 -15.74 -4.20
N ASN A 359 -12.68 -14.69 -3.38
CA ASN A 359 -12.60 -14.79 -1.92
C ASN A 359 -11.42 -15.66 -1.44
N GLY A 360 -10.30 -15.66 -2.16
CA GLY A 360 -9.11 -16.42 -1.81
C GLY A 360 -9.23 -17.93 -2.06
N ASN A 361 -10.15 -18.38 -2.92
CA ASN A 361 -10.31 -19.79 -3.27
C ASN A 361 -9.70 -20.07 -4.65
N SER A 362 -8.39 -20.18 -4.73
CA SER A 362 -7.67 -20.41 -5.99
C SER A 362 -8.21 -21.65 -6.75
N ALA A 363 -8.40 -21.48 -8.05
CA ALA A 363 -8.65 -22.59 -8.97
C ALA A 363 -7.35 -23.13 -9.60
N ASP A 364 -6.25 -22.36 -9.56
CA ASP A 364 -4.94 -22.82 -10.01
C ASP A 364 -4.31 -23.70 -8.92
N PRO A 365 -3.94 -24.95 -9.23
CA PRO A 365 -3.37 -25.87 -8.23
C PRO A 365 -2.00 -25.43 -7.69
N ARG A 366 -1.31 -24.51 -8.37
CA ARG A 366 0.00 -23.96 -7.97
C ARG A 366 -0.10 -22.72 -7.12
N LEU A 367 -1.26 -22.06 -7.07
CA LEU A 367 -1.49 -20.85 -6.30
C LEU A 367 -2.27 -21.15 -5.03
N PRO A 368 -1.84 -20.66 -3.86
CA PRO A 368 -2.47 -21.03 -2.60
C PRO A 368 -3.89 -20.49 -2.47
N ALA A 369 -4.74 -21.28 -1.81
CA ALA A 369 -5.95 -20.76 -1.22
C ALA A 369 -5.60 -19.90 0.01
N LEU A 370 -6.22 -18.76 0.13
CA LEU A 370 -6.08 -17.81 1.23
C LEU A 370 -7.27 -17.87 2.19
N ALA A 371 -8.43 -18.35 1.70
CA ALA A 371 -9.66 -18.46 2.47
C ALA A 371 -9.48 -19.31 3.73
N ALA A 372 -10.01 -18.83 4.85
CA ALA A 372 -9.93 -19.43 6.18
C ALA A 372 -8.50 -19.72 6.68
N GLN A 373 -7.49 -19.10 6.08
CA GLN A 373 -6.12 -19.20 6.58
C GLN A 373 -5.95 -18.33 7.83
N ARG A 374 -5.03 -18.70 8.71
CA ARG A 374 -4.71 -18.00 9.95
C ARG A 374 -4.28 -16.57 9.66
N LEU A 375 -4.84 -15.63 10.40
CA LEU A 375 -4.56 -14.21 10.29
C LEU A 375 -3.06 -13.91 10.55
N ASP A 376 -2.52 -14.39 11.65
CA ASP A 376 -1.12 -14.20 12.04
C ASP A 376 -0.13 -14.77 11.01
N TYR A 377 -0.49 -15.89 10.35
CA TYR A 377 0.31 -16.45 9.28
C TYR A 377 0.25 -15.61 8.01
N LEU A 378 -0.94 -15.11 7.62
CA LEU A 378 -1.09 -14.26 6.44
C LEU A 378 -0.33 -12.93 6.62
N GLU A 379 -0.43 -12.32 7.80
CA GLU A 379 0.34 -11.11 8.14
C GLU A 379 1.84 -11.35 8.01
N LYS A 380 2.33 -12.42 8.64
CA LYS A 380 3.74 -12.80 8.56
C LYS A 380 4.19 -12.99 7.11
N VAL A 381 3.45 -13.73 6.31
CA VAL A 381 3.84 -14.07 4.92
C VAL A 381 3.86 -12.84 4.03
N LEU A 382 2.89 -11.93 4.14
CA LEU A 382 2.90 -10.66 3.40
C LEU A 382 4.09 -9.79 3.82
N GLY A 383 4.41 -9.76 5.11
CA GLY A 383 5.61 -9.10 5.62
C GLY A 383 6.91 -9.74 5.10
N ASP A 384 6.99 -11.07 5.06
CA ASP A 384 8.14 -11.82 4.54
C ASP A 384 8.38 -11.54 3.04
N TYR A 385 7.33 -11.42 2.24
CA TYR A 385 7.46 -11.02 0.83
C TYR A 385 7.90 -9.57 0.68
N ARG A 386 7.36 -8.66 1.47
CA ARG A 386 7.73 -7.23 1.45
C ARG A 386 9.19 -7.00 1.84
N THR A 387 9.71 -7.77 2.79
CA THR A 387 11.10 -7.66 3.25
C THR A 387 12.08 -8.52 2.43
N GLY A 388 11.58 -9.36 1.51
CA GLY A 388 12.39 -10.31 0.74
C GLY A 388 12.84 -11.55 1.50
N ALA A 389 12.38 -11.77 2.74
CA ALA A 389 12.62 -12.99 3.51
C ALA A 389 11.99 -14.22 2.84
N ARG A 390 10.89 -14.03 2.10
CA ARG A 390 10.31 -15.02 1.21
C ARG A 390 10.39 -14.53 -0.24
N LYS A 391 10.90 -15.39 -1.15
CA LYS A 391 11.16 -15.01 -2.54
C LYS A 391 9.99 -15.35 -3.44
N SER A 392 9.40 -14.36 -4.06
CA SER A 392 8.46 -14.44 -5.18
C SER A 392 8.40 -13.04 -5.81
N PRO A 393 8.88 -12.83 -7.03
CA PRO A 393 8.86 -11.50 -7.65
C PRO A 393 7.46 -10.91 -7.72
N GLN A 394 6.44 -11.73 -8.01
CA GLN A 394 5.05 -11.30 -8.09
C GLN A 394 4.51 -10.85 -6.72
N MET A 395 4.74 -11.69 -5.68
CA MET A 395 4.25 -11.37 -4.34
C MET A 395 5.05 -10.23 -3.70
N ALA A 396 6.35 -10.13 -3.97
CA ALA A 396 7.16 -9.00 -3.52
C ALA A 396 6.62 -7.67 -4.09
N ALA A 397 6.38 -7.60 -5.40
CA ALA A 397 5.80 -6.41 -6.04
C ALA A 397 4.40 -6.04 -5.50
N MET A 398 3.58 -7.05 -5.19
CA MET A 398 2.26 -6.83 -4.59
C MET A 398 2.35 -6.37 -3.13
N SER A 399 3.33 -6.87 -2.37
CA SER A 399 3.46 -6.59 -0.93
C SER A 399 4.22 -5.28 -0.66
N ASP A 400 5.08 -4.82 -1.56
CA ASP A 400 5.89 -3.60 -1.41
C ASP A 400 5.03 -2.33 -1.25
N VAL A 401 3.87 -2.30 -1.89
CA VAL A 401 2.94 -1.16 -1.83
C VAL A 401 1.97 -1.18 -0.63
N LEU A 402 1.99 -2.26 0.18
CA LEU A 402 1.10 -2.43 1.33
C LEU A 402 1.66 -1.71 2.56
N THR A 403 0.80 -1.02 3.28
CA THR A 403 1.08 -0.60 4.67
C THR A 403 0.86 -1.77 5.64
N ASP A 404 1.36 -1.65 6.88
CA ASP A 404 1.08 -2.66 7.93
C ASP A 404 -0.43 -2.82 8.16
N GLN A 405 -1.18 -1.72 8.09
CA GLN A 405 -2.64 -1.75 8.23
C GLN A 405 -3.32 -2.48 7.07
N ASP A 406 -2.83 -2.28 5.83
CA ASP A 406 -3.33 -3.03 4.67
C ASP A 406 -3.10 -4.53 4.85
N ILE A 407 -1.92 -4.93 5.31
CA ILE A 407 -1.56 -6.33 5.59
C ILE A 407 -2.54 -6.93 6.62
N THR A 408 -2.75 -6.26 7.75
CA THR A 408 -3.70 -6.71 8.78
C THR A 408 -5.12 -6.81 8.24
N ASN A 409 -5.58 -5.83 7.47
CA ASN A 409 -6.92 -5.82 6.90
C ASN A 409 -7.14 -6.94 5.88
N ILE A 410 -6.16 -7.18 4.99
CA ILE A 410 -6.18 -8.24 3.99
C ILE A 410 -6.18 -9.62 4.69
N ALA A 411 -5.32 -9.81 5.69
CA ALA A 411 -5.26 -11.03 6.46
C ALA A 411 -6.60 -11.33 7.16
N ALA A 412 -7.20 -10.32 7.79
CA ALA A 412 -8.51 -10.42 8.43
C ALA A 412 -9.62 -10.72 7.41
N TYR A 413 -9.55 -10.12 6.21
CA TYR A 413 -10.51 -10.40 5.15
C TYR A 413 -10.50 -11.88 4.75
N TYR A 414 -9.34 -12.43 4.40
CA TYR A 414 -9.22 -13.81 3.95
C TYR A 414 -9.45 -14.84 5.06
N GLY A 415 -9.05 -14.55 6.28
CA GLY A 415 -9.31 -15.42 7.44
C GLY A 415 -10.80 -15.69 7.67
N ARG A 416 -11.68 -14.75 7.27
CA ARG A 416 -13.14 -14.89 7.40
C ARG A 416 -13.83 -15.50 6.17
N GLN A 417 -13.11 -15.69 5.07
CA GLN A 417 -13.72 -16.28 3.87
C GLN A 417 -13.92 -17.77 4.04
N LYS A 418 -15.04 -18.27 3.51
CA LYS A 418 -15.31 -19.72 3.48
C LYS A 418 -14.35 -20.41 2.52
N ALA A 419 -13.54 -21.30 3.03
CA ALA A 419 -12.64 -22.12 2.22
C ALA A 419 -13.39 -23.22 1.47
N ARG A 420 -12.86 -23.59 0.29
CA ARG A 420 -13.35 -24.68 -0.55
C ARG A 420 -12.31 -25.79 -0.58
N GLY A 421 -12.76 -27.04 -0.38
CA GLY A 421 -11.92 -28.20 -0.48
C GLY A 421 -11.44 -28.47 -1.91
N VAL A 422 -10.45 -29.35 -2.01
CA VAL A 422 -9.92 -29.87 -3.28
C VAL A 422 -10.67 -31.16 -3.61
N VAL A 423 -11.06 -31.32 -4.87
CA VAL A 423 -11.64 -32.58 -5.37
C VAL A 423 -10.61 -33.23 -6.27
N PHE A 424 -10.15 -34.43 -5.89
CA PHE A 424 -9.27 -35.22 -6.75
C PHE A 424 -10.11 -35.95 -7.82
N LEU A 425 -9.66 -35.84 -9.08
CA LEU A 425 -10.25 -36.59 -10.17
C LEU A 425 -9.70 -38.04 -10.11
N ILE A 426 -10.55 -39.00 -9.85
CA ILE A 426 -10.21 -40.43 -9.97
C ILE A 426 -10.37 -40.81 -11.44
N LEU A 427 -9.26 -41.02 -12.13
CA LEU A 427 -9.31 -41.56 -13.48
C LEU A 427 -9.78 -43.02 -13.39
N PRO A 428 -10.77 -43.43 -14.24
CA PRO A 428 -11.16 -44.81 -14.28
C PRO A 428 -9.94 -45.68 -14.64
N SER A 429 -9.67 -46.67 -13.86
CA SER A 429 -8.65 -47.68 -14.19
C SER A 429 -8.97 -48.25 -15.56
N LYS A 430 -7.98 -48.27 -16.48
CA LYS A 430 -8.16 -48.99 -17.76
C LYS A 430 -8.72 -50.36 -17.44
N PRO A 431 -9.81 -50.82 -18.12
CA PRO A 431 -10.24 -52.19 -17.99
C PRO A 431 -9.05 -53.08 -18.33
N GLY A 432 -8.66 -53.92 -17.35
CA GLY A 432 -7.51 -54.80 -17.54
C GLY A 432 -7.68 -55.64 -18.79
N THR A 433 -6.73 -55.50 -19.70
CA THR A 433 -6.47 -56.53 -20.71
C THR A 433 -6.11 -57.78 -19.94
N LYS A 434 -7.08 -58.71 -19.84
CA LYS A 434 -6.81 -60.07 -19.41
C LYS A 434 -5.91 -60.78 -20.43
#